data_fb72ce857f3786af52e49c90c97b0d57
#
_entry.id   fb72ce857f3786af52e49c90c97b0d57
#
_cell.length_a   1.000
_cell.length_b   1.000
_cell.length_c   1.000
_cell.angle_alpha   90.00
_cell.angle_beta   90.00
_cell.angle_gamma   90.00
#
_symmetry.space_group_name_H-M   'P 1'
#
loop_
_entity.id
_entity.type
_entity.pdbx_description
1 polymer ?
#
loop_
_entity_poly.entity_id
_entity_poly.type
_entity_poly.pdbx_seq_one_letter_code
_entity_poly.pdbx_strand_id
1 'polypeptide(L)'
;MRRASIVLAVLATTLAGRAPLVQAQESSAPQAQAQVQAPAKKGPTVGGHIGFVLPLVTRSGGQTTSLADQPAVGFPVGITIKGSGRTAFDLEFVPQYNATGQRLTTLTVHPGLIYSLGHGYAVGLRAAFVVDNPTVGFTPLVNKSWPIKHNNSLFKAYFVEADLPVRFSRPVGAPATNAVTFAMHFGVAF
;
A
#
# COMPACT_ATOMS: atom_id res chain seq x y z
N MET A 1 -37.72 -11.16 2.82
CA MET A 1 -36.27 -11.01 3.10
C MET A 1 -35.51 -12.19 2.49
N ARG A 2 -34.88 -12.01 1.34
CA ARG A 2 -34.11 -13.07 0.63
C ARG A 2 -32.63 -12.81 0.86
N ARG A 3 -31.97 -13.76 1.54
CA ARG A 3 -30.53 -13.77 1.73
C ARG A 3 -29.87 -14.25 0.42
N ALA A 4 -29.07 -13.42 -0.22
CA ALA A 4 -28.22 -13.81 -1.33
C ALA A 4 -26.91 -14.35 -0.75
N SER A 5 -26.69 -15.66 -0.85
CA SER A 5 -25.42 -16.31 -0.55
C SER A 5 -24.52 -16.19 -1.78
N ILE A 6 -23.42 -15.46 -1.63
CA ILE A 6 -22.35 -15.42 -2.66
C ILE A 6 -21.45 -16.63 -2.41
N VAL A 7 -21.51 -17.61 -3.32
CA VAL A 7 -20.59 -18.75 -3.35
C VAL A 7 -19.35 -18.35 -4.15
N LEU A 8 -18.21 -18.26 -3.46
CA LEU A 8 -16.92 -18.04 -4.09
C LEU A 8 -16.38 -19.38 -4.60
N ALA A 9 -16.45 -19.64 -5.92
CA ALA A 9 -15.86 -20.81 -6.54
C ALA A 9 -14.36 -20.59 -6.74
N VAL A 10 -13.55 -21.33 -6.01
CA VAL A 10 -12.09 -21.42 -6.22
C VAL A 10 -11.84 -22.47 -7.29
N LEU A 11 -11.39 -22.06 -8.47
CA LEU A 11 -11.00 -22.97 -9.56
C LEU A 11 -9.55 -23.44 -9.31
N ALA A 12 -9.40 -24.69 -8.86
CA ALA A 12 -8.11 -25.36 -8.78
C ALA A 12 -7.84 -26.08 -10.12
N THR A 13 -6.94 -25.55 -10.95
CA THR A 13 -6.44 -26.21 -12.15
C THR A 13 -5.24 -27.09 -11.78
N THR A 14 -5.46 -28.41 -11.77
CA THR A 14 -4.40 -29.42 -11.67
C THR A 14 -3.75 -29.62 -13.04
N LEU A 15 -2.50 -29.19 -13.21
CA LEU A 15 -1.66 -29.56 -14.34
C LEU A 15 -1.05 -30.94 -14.08
N ALA A 16 -1.51 -31.96 -14.79
CA ALA A 16 -0.88 -33.28 -14.89
C ALA A 16 0.33 -33.17 -15.83
N GLY A 17 1.52 -33.14 -15.28
CA GLY A 17 2.78 -33.20 -16.05
C GLY A 17 3.09 -34.61 -16.47
N ARG A 18 3.18 -34.84 -17.80
CA ARG A 18 3.74 -36.05 -18.40
C ARG A 18 5.27 -35.98 -18.34
N ALA A 19 5.89 -36.98 -17.73
CA ALA A 19 7.34 -37.17 -17.75
C ALA A 19 7.78 -37.70 -19.14
N PRO A 20 8.81 -37.13 -19.78
CA PRO A 20 9.44 -37.74 -20.94
C PRO A 20 10.50 -38.76 -20.53
N LEU A 21 10.51 -39.89 -21.21
CA LEU A 21 11.52 -40.95 -21.14
C LEU A 21 12.92 -40.40 -21.46
N VAL A 22 13.86 -40.66 -20.57
CA VAL A 22 15.27 -40.35 -20.77
C VAL A 22 15.88 -41.42 -21.69
N GLN A 23 16.25 -41.04 -22.91
CA GLN A 23 17.19 -41.78 -23.74
C GLN A 23 18.60 -41.38 -23.33
N ALA A 24 19.39 -42.35 -22.88
CA ALA A 24 20.81 -42.22 -22.67
C ALA A 24 21.53 -42.06 -24.01
N GLN A 25 22.27 -40.98 -24.18
CA GLN A 25 23.18 -40.77 -25.28
C GLN A 25 24.59 -40.50 -24.75
N GLU A 26 25.51 -41.24 -25.29
CA GLU A 26 26.90 -41.37 -24.88
C GLU A 26 27.74 -40.10 -24.93
N SER A 27 28.61 -40.05 -24.00
CA SER A 27 29.86 -39.31 -23.80
C SER A 27 30.50 -38.67 -25.03
N SER A 28 30.61 -37.38 -25.02
CA SER A 28 31.72 -36.64 -25.64
C SER A 28 32.22 -35.55 -24.70
N ALA A 29 33.54 -35.44 -24.64
CA ALA A 29 34.36 -34.74 -23.66
C ALA A 29 33.99 -33.28 -23.34
N PRO A 30 34.33 -32.76 -22.13
CA PRO A 30 33.84 -31.49 -21.64
C PRO A 30 34.59 -30.32 -22.30
N GLN A 31 33.96 -29.61 -23.20
CA GLN A 31 34.29 -28.21 -23.43
C GLN A 31 33.80 -27.43 -22.23
N ALA A 32 34.71 -26.95 -21.41
CA ALA A 32 34.47 -25.99 -20.35
C ALA A 32 33.98 -24.66 -20.97
N GLN A 33 32.71 -24.60 -21.30
CA GLN A 33 32.06 -23.32 -21.56
C GLN A 33 31.94 -22.63 -20.22
N ALA A 34 32.73 -21.58 -20.02
CA ALA A 34 32.54 -20.63 -18.93
C ALA A 34 31.10 -20.10 -19.05
N GLN A 35 30.20 -20.68 -18.30
CA GLN A 35 28.86 -20.12 -18.13
C GLN A 35 29.04 -18.78 -17.44
N VAL A 36 28.95 -17.71 -18.21
CA VAL A 36 28.74 -16.36 -17.67
C VAL A 36 27.42 -16.43 -16.89
N GLN A 37 27.52 -16.69 -15.58
CA GLN A 37 26.36 -16.65 -14.69
C GLN A 37 25.75 -15.27 -14.80
N ALA A 38 24.60 -15.19 -15.43
CA ALA A 38 23.80 -13.97 -15.40
C ALA A 38 23.62 -13.57 -13.93
N PRO A 39 23.81 -12.29 -13.59
CA PRO A 39 23.69 -11.84 -12.21
C PRO A 39 22.34 -12.27 -11.64
N ALA A 40 22.38 -12.98 -10.52
CA ALA A 40 21.20 -13.50 -9.86
C ALA A 40 20.20 -12.35 -9.64
N LYS A 41 18.99 -12.46 -10.19
CA LYS A 41 17.93 -11.49 -9.96
C LYS A 41 17.72 -11.42 -8.45
N LYS A 42 17.96 -10.25 -7.86
CA LYS A 42 17.64 -10.02 -6.44
C LYS A 42 16.16 -10.29 -6.24
N GLY A 43 15.82 -11.15 -5.29
CA GLY A 43 14.44 -11.42 -4.91
C GLY A 43 13.72 -10.15 -4.40
N PRO A 44 12.40 -10.22 -4.16
CA PRO A 44 11.66 -9.10 -3.61
C PRO A 44 12.22 -8.72 -2.23
N THR A 45 12.24 -7.42 -1.94
CA THR A 45 12.58 -6.88 -0.63
C THR A 45 11.31 -6.46 0.10
N VAL A 46 11.25 -6.75 1.39
CA VAL A 46 10.18 -6.31 2.27
C VAL A 46 10.74 -5.21 3.15
N GLY A 47 10.04 -4.10 3.22
CA GLY A 47 10.28 -3.00 4.12
C GLY A 47 8.98 -2.60 4.81
N GLY A 48 9.04 -1.54 5.59
CA GLY A 48 7.86 -0.99 6.21
C GLY A 48 8.01 0.50 6.47
N HIS A 49 6.94 1.10 6.94
CA HIS A 49 6.94 2.49 7.36
C HIS A 49 5.98 2.70 8.52
N ILE A 50 6.26 3.71 9.31
CA ILE A 50 5.40 4.23 10.36
C ILE A 50 5.42 5.75 10.30
N GLY A 51 4.33 6.37 10.73
CA GLY A 51 4.27 7.83 10.71
C GLY A 51 3.01 8.39 11.34
N PHE A 52 2.69 9.60 10.93
CA PHE A 52 1.43 10.26 11.24
C PHE A 52 0.94 11.03 10.03
N VAL A 53 -0.38 11.07 9.85
CA VAL A 53 -1.06 11.80 8.78
C VAL A 53 -2.01 12.81 9.36
N LEU A 54 -1.95 14.03 8.83
CA LEU A 54 -2.79 15.16 9.23
C LEU A 54 -3.75 15.50 8.09
N PRO A 55 -5.07 15.33 8.27
CA PRO A 55 -6.08 15.79 7.31
C PRO A 55 -6.21 17.30 7.42
N LEU A 56 -5.55 18.04 6.51
CA LEU A 56 -5.48 19.50 6.60
C LEU A 56 -6.80 20.18 6.23
N VAL A 57 -7.42 19.71 5.16
CA VAL A 57 -8.69 20.25 4.66
C VAL A 57 -9.54 19.11 4.10
N THR A 58 -10.80 19.05 4.51
CA THR A 58 -11.78 18.08 4.01
C THR A 58 -13.00 18.81 3.45
N ARG A 59 -13.42 18.42 2.25
CA ARG A 59 -14.68 18.86 1.66
C ARG A 59 -15.63 17.67 1.58
N SER A 60 -16.81 17.80 2.22
CA SER A 60 -17.86 16.77 2.25
C SER A 60 -19.23 17.41 2.33
N GLY A 61 -20.20 16.91 1.55
CA GLY A 61 -21.59 17.41 1.57
C GLY A 61 -21.71 18.91 1.30
N GLY A 62 -20.81 19.49 0.50
CA GLY A 62 -20.79 20.95 0.22
C GLY A 62 -20.10 21.79 1.30
N GLN A 63 -19.75 21.22 2.45
CA GLN A 63 -19.05 21.90 3.53
C GLN A 63 -17.54 21.65 3.45
N THR A 64 -16.76 22.62 3.90
CA THR A 64 -15.31 22.50 4.01
C THR A 64 -14.94 22.68 5.48
N THR A 65 -14.17 21.73 6.00
CA THR A 65 -13.62 21.74 7.34
C THR A 65 -12.11 21.66 7.29
N SER A 66 -11.43 22.36 8.18
CA SER A 66 -9.98 22.34 8.34
C SER A 66 -9.55 21.49 9.54
N LEU A 67 -8.26 21.23 9.65
CA LEU A 67 -7.68 20.60 10.82
C LEU A 67 -7.92 21.40 12.11
N ALA A 68 -8.04 22.73 12.00
CA ALA A 68 -8.37 23.59 13.14
C ALA A 68 -9.82 23.41 13.60
N ASP A 69 -10.75 23.16 12.67
CA ASP A 69 -12.17 22.94 12.99
C ASP A 69 -12.41 21.54 13.57
N GLN A 70 -11.70 20.55 13.04
CA GLN A 70 -11.79 19.13 13.45
C GLN A 70 -10.40 18.53 13.61
N PRO A 71 -9.74 18.74 14.75
CA PRO A 71 -8.40 18.20 14.98
C PRO A 71 -8.41 16.67 14.97
N ALA A 72 -7.70 16.10 13.99
CA ALA A 72 -7.56 14.66 13.84
C ALA A 72 -6.14 14.31 13.41
N VAL A 73 -5.70 13.12 13.79
CA VAL A 73 -4.41 12.55 13.37
C VAL A 73 -4.57 11.07 13.11
N GLY A 74 -4.00 10.60 12.00
CA GLY A 74 -3.86 9.18 11.71
C GLY A 74 -2.44 8.71 12.03
N PHE A 75 -2.31 7.43 12.38
CA PHE A 75 -1.04 6.78 12.70
C PHE A 75 -0.79 5.62 11.73
N PRO A 76 -0.37 5.91 10.49
CA PRO A 76 -0.12 4.88 9.49
C PRO A 76 1.00 3.94 9.91
N VAL A 77 0.74 2.64 9.70
CA VAL A 77 1.71 1.55 9.79
C VAL A 77 1.58 0.73 8.53
N GLY A 78 2.64 0.62 7.75
CA GLY A 78 2.59 -0.05 6.46
C GLY A 78 3.71 -1.05 6.22
N ILE A 79 3.43 -1.99 5.32
CA ILE A 79 4.38 -2.97 4.78
C ILE A 79 4.49 -2.71 3.29
N THR A 80 5.72 -2.57 2.80
CA THR A 80 6.02 -2.34 1.39
C THR A 80 6.81 -3.51 0.82
N ILE A 81 6.30 -4.14 -0.24
CA ILE A 81 6.96 -5.24 -0.95
C ILE A 81 7.42 -4.72 -2.31
N LYS A 82 8.74 -4.64 -2.50
CA LYS A 82 9.37 -4.13 -3.71
C LYS A 82 10.03 -5.26 -4.48
N GLY A 83 9.62 -5.45 -5.74
CA GLY A 83 10.30 -6.34 -6.69
C GLY A 83 11.55 -5.70 -7.30
N SER A 84 12.06 -6.29 -8.37
CA SER A 84 13.24 -5.77 -9.11
C SER A 84 12.95 -4.49 -9.92
N GLY A 85 11.67 -4.12 -10.07
CA GLY A 85 11.23 -2.95 -10.86
C GLY A 85 11.10 -1.67 -10.03
N ARG A 86 10.42 -0.70 -10.64
CA ARG A 86 10.09 0.60 -10.03
C ARG A 86 8.80 0.58 -9.21
N THR A 87 7.98 -0.47 -9.37
CA THR A 87 6.71 -0.60 -8.68
C THR A 87 6.87 -1.42 -7.41
N ALA A 88 6.22 -0.99 -6.36
CA ALA A 88 6.10 -1.71 -5.09
C ALA A 88 4.61 -1.87 -4.75
N PHE A 89 4.26 -3.00 -4.15
CA PHE A 89 3.00 -3.16 -3.44
C PHE A 89 3.13 -2.57 -2.04
N ASP A 90 2.12 -1.85 -1.61
CA ASP A 90 2.06 -1.21 -0.31
C ASP A 90 0.74 -1.56 0.38
N LEU A 91 0.82 -2.01 1.63
CA LEU A 91 -0.34 -2.27 2.47
C LEU A 91 -0.20 -1.47 3.75
N GLU A 92 -1.08 -0.51 3.94
CA GLU A 92 -1.06 0.41 5.06
C GLU A 92 -2.33 0.30 5.90
N PHE A 93 -2.18 0.37 7.21
CA PHE A 93 -3.24 0.45 8.21
C PHE A 93 -3.17 1.82 8.87
N VAL A 94 -4.28 2.56 8.83
CA VAL A 94 -4.35 3.92 9.38
C VAL A 94 -5.42 4.00 10.45
N PRO A 95 -5.10 3.72 11.72
CA PRO A 95 -5.95 4.13 12.83
C PRO A 95 -5.98 5.65 12.91
N GLN A 96 -7.17 6.24 12.98
CA GLN A 96 -7.38 7.68 13.07
C GLN A 96 -7.92 8.05 14.44
N TYR A 97 -7.28 9.02 15.07
CA TYR A 97 -7.68 9.60 16.34
C TYR A 97 -8.29 10.97 16.12
N ASN A 98 -9.44 11.22 16.75
CA ASN A 98 -10.07 12.54 16.79
C ASN A 98 -9.80 13.18 18.15
N ALA A 99 -9.10 14.32 18.15
CA ALA A 99 -8.70 14.99 19.38
C ALA A 99 -9.89 15.61 20.14
N THR A 100 -10.93 16.06 19.43
CA THR A 100 -12.13 16.64 20.06
C THR A 100 -12.89 15.59 20.87
N GLY A 101 -13.04 14.39 20.33
CA GLY A 101 -13.72 13.26 21.00
C GLY A 101 -12.79 12.41 21.86
N GLN A 102 -11.50 12.67 21.85
CA GLN A 102 -10.46 11.90 22.55
C GLN A 102 -10.59 10.38 22.34
N ARG A 103 -10.88 9.95 21.10
CA ARG A 103 -11.12 8.55 20.77
C ARG A 103 -10.59 8.17 19.41
N LEU A 104 -10.30 6.89 19.25
CA LEU A 104 -10.10 6.28 17.95
C LEU A 104 -11.45 6.29 17.19
N THR A 105 -11.47 6.88 16.01
CA THR A 105 -12.71 7.05 15.22
C THR A 105 -12.85 6.03 14.13
N THR A 106 -11.75 5.69 13.46
CA THR A 106 -11.76 4.78 12.31
C THR A 106 -10.45 4.01 12.23
N LEU A 107 -10.51 2.87 11.56
CA LEU A 107 -9.35 2.17 11.02
C LEU A 107 -9.54 2.05 9.52
N THR A 108 -8.62 2.57 8.73
CA THR A 108 -8.63 2.42 7.28
C THR A 108 -7.52 1.47 6.84
N VAL A 109 -7.86 0.55 5.93
CA VAL A 109 -6.91 -0.37 5.27
C VAL A 109 -6.68 0.12 3.86
N HIS A 110 -5.41 0.34 3.51
CA HIS A 110 -4.96 0.94 2.26
C HIS A 110 -4.04 0.00 1.47
N PRO A 111 -4.54 -1.01 0.73
CA PRO A 111 -3.72 -1.70 -0.25
C PRO A 111 -3.49 -0.81 -1.47
N GLY A 112 -2.26 -0.80 -2.00
CA GLY A 112 -1.95 0.07 -3.13
C GLY A 112 -0.67 -0.27 -3.87
N LEU A 113 -0.39 0.54 -4.87
CA LEU A 113 0.81 0.49 -5.69
C LEU A 113 1.53 1.81 -5.63
N ILE A 114 2.84 1.74 -5.43
CA ILE A 114 3.74 2.89 -5.39
C ILE A 114 4.72 2.75 -6.55
N TYR A 115 4.89 3.79 -7.35
CA TYR A 115 5.83 3.84 -8.47
C TYR A 115 6.95 4.84 -8.19
N SER A 116 8.19 4.38 -8.19
CA SER A 116 9.38 5.20 -7.97
C SER A 116 9.75 5.99 -9.22
N LEU A 117 9.79 7.30 -9.10
CA LEU A 117 10.24 8.23 -10.15
C LEU A 117 11.76 8.45 -10.14
N GLY A 118 12.43 8.01 -9.07
CA GLY A 118 13.86 8.26 -8.84
C GLY A 118 14.10 9.47 -7.94
N HIS A 119 15.35 9.65 -7.51
CA HIS A 119 15.79 10.76 -6.63
C HIS A 119 14.97 10.89 -5.34
N GLY A 120 14.39 9.78 -4.85
CA GLY A 120 13.54 9.76 -3.66
C GLY A 120 12.09 10.21 -3.90
N TYR A 121 11.69 10.50 -5.14
CA TYR A 121 10.30 10.77 -5.47
C TYR A 121 9.55 9.49 -5.85
N ALA A 122 8.30 9.41 -5.45
CA ALA A 122 7.38 8.36 -5.84
C ALA A 122 5.97 8.93 -5.98
N VAL A 123 5.15 8.25 -6.78
CA VAL A 123 3.71 8.47 -6.87
C VAL A 123 3.00 7.17 -6.58
N GLY A 124 1.79 7.23 -6.08
CA GLY A 124 1.04 6.02 -5.75
C GLY A 124 -0.45 6.21 -5.81
N LEU A 125 -1.12 5.07 -5.78
CA LEU A 125 -2.56 4.98 -5.62
C LEU A 125 -2.87 3.84 -4.67
N ARG A 126 -3.56 4.14 -3.57
CA ARG A 126 -4.06 3.15 -2.61
C ARG A 126 -5.58 3.08 -2.72
N ALA A 127 -6.16 1.89 -2.75
CA ALA A 127 -7.57 1.71 -2.41
C ALA A 127 -7.77 1.96 -0.92
N ALA A 128 -8.97 2.27 -0.49
CA ALA A 128 -9.28 2.56 0.90
C ALA A 128 -10.54 1.84 1.33
N PHE A 129 -10.44 1.12 2.43
CA PHE A 129 -11.53 0.39 3.06
C PHE A 129 -11.57 0.76 4.53
N VAL A 130 -12.65 1.41 4.97
CA VAL A 130 -12.83 1.73 6.39
C VAL A 130 -13.44 0.52 7.09
N VAL A 131 -12.77 0.07 8.16
CA VAL A 131 -13.25 -1.06 8.97
C VAL A 131 -14.47 -0.61 9.76
N ASP A 132 -15.48 -1.47 9.85
CA ASP A 132 -16.76 -1.24 10.57
C ASP A 132 -17.59 -0.05 10.07
N ASN A 133 -17.29 0.43 8.86
CA ASN A 133 -18.02 1.54 8.24
C ASN A 133 -18.18 1.28 6.74
N PRO A 134 -19.36 1.47 6.13
CA PRO A 134 -19.59 1.26 4.71
C PRO A 134 -18.97 2.38 3.86
N THR A 135 -17.71 2.69 4.12
CA THR A 135 -16.92 3.70 3.40
C THR A 135 -15.78 3.04 2.65
N VAL A 136 -15.74 3.29 1.35
CA VAL A 136 -14.67 2.87 0.45
C VAL A 136 -14.11 4.08 -0.28
N GLY A 137 -12.96 3.92 -0.91
CA GLY A 137 -12.41 5.01 -1.70
C GLY A 137 -11.03 4.69 -2.26
N PHE A 138 -10.32 5.76 -2.59
CA PHE A 138 -8.95 5.68 -3.05
C PHE A 138 -8.15 6.91 -2.59
N THR A 139 -6.83 6.78 -2.58
CA THR A 139 -5.90 7.83 -2.15
C THR A 139 -4.76 7.91 -3.16
N PRO A 140 -4.82 8.82 -4.15
CA PRO A 140 -3.63 9.23 -4.89
C PRO A 140 -2.65 9.92 -3.95
N LEU A 141 -1.37 9.71 -4.20
CA LEU A 141 -0.31 10.27 -3.37
C LEU A 141 0.93 10.66 -4.16
N VAL A 142 1.66 11.62 -3.62
CA VAL A 142 3.00 11.97 -4.05
C VAL A 142 3.91 11.95 -2.83
N ASN A 143 4.99 11.20 -2.92
CA ASN A 143 5.92 10.98 -1.83
C ASN A 143 7.31 11.54 -2.18
N LYS A 144 7.97 12.13 -1.19
CA LYS A 144 9.39 12.44 -1.23
C LYS A 144 10.06 11.83 -0.02
N SER A 145 11.09 11.01 -0.26
CA SER A 145 11.91 10.40 0.78
C SER A 145 13.37 10.85 0.71
N TRP A 146 14.01 10.86 1.87
CA TRP A 146 15.44 11.15 2.01
C TRP A 146 16.10 10.03 2.80
N PRO A 147 17.18 9.43 2.28
CA PRO A 147 17.87 8.33 2.97
C PRO A 147 18.57 8.84 4.24
N ILE A 148 18.51 8.03 5.28
CA ILE A 148 19.30 8.21 6.50
C ILE A 148 20.66 7.55 6.29
N LYS A 149 21.72 8.34 6.33
CA LYS A 149 23.10 7.90 6.03
C LYS A 149 23.81 7.19 7.19
N HIS A 150 23.11 6.84 8.25
CA HIS A 150 23.73 6.21 9.40
C HIS A 150 23.74 4.66 9.26
N ASN A 151 24.91 4.05 9.28
CA ASN A 151 25.10 2.64 8.92
C ASN A 151 24.37 1.63 9.82
N ASN A 152 24.06 1.98 11.06
CA ASN A 152 23.40 1.11 12.04
C ASN A 152 21.96 1.53 12.38
N SER A 153 21.35 2.38 11.56
CA SER A 153 19.98 2.82 11.80
C SER A 153 18.97 1.73 11.41
N LEU A 154 18.04 1.44 12.30
CA LEU A 154 16.83 0.67 12.00
C LEU A 154 16.03 1.37 10.89
N PHE A 155 15.95 2.69 10.93
CA PHE A 155 15.27 3.49 9.93
C PHE A 155 16.22 3.80 8.76
N LYS A 156 15.73 3.58 7.54
CA LYS A 156 16.48 3.75 6.28
C LYS A 156 16.22 5.09 5.62
N ALA A 157 15.03 5.66 5.83
CA ALA A 157 14.66 6.96 5.28
C ALA A 157 13.62 7.65 6.17
N TYR A 158 13.55 8.96 6.09
CA TYR A 158 12.37 9.73 6.46
C TYR A 158 11.65 10.19 5.19
N PHE A 159 10.34 10.44 5.27
CA PHE A 159 9.57 10.85 4.12
C PHE A 159 8.49 11.86 4.48
N VAL A 160 8.07 12.58 3.44
CA VAL A 160 6.88 13.43 3.43
C VAL A 160 6.03 13.02 2.24
N GLU A 161 4.73 12.86 2.45
CA GLU A 161 3.78 12.44 1.44
C GLU A 161 2.59 13.40 1.44
N ALA A 162 2.18 13.84 0.25
CA ALA A 162 0.94 14.56 0.04
C ALA A 162 -0.10 13.59 -0.46
N ASP A 163 -1.19 13.48 0.27
CA ASP A 163 -2.30 12.56 0.03
C ASP A 163 -3.55 13.32 -0.40
N LEU A 164 -4.31 12.73 -1.32
CA LEU A 164 -5.65 13.22 -1.69
C LEU A 164 -6.72 12.12 -1.48
N PRO A 165 -7.07 11.77 -0.23
CA PRO A 165 -8.11 10.80 0.05
C PRO A 165 -9.45 11.18 -0.56
N VAL A 166 -10.02 10.30 -1.38
CA VAL A 166 -11.39 10.37 -1.89
C VAL A 166 -12.19 9.25 -1.24
N ARG A 167 -13.29 9.55 -0.59
CA ARG A 167 -14.10 8.60 0.17
C ARG A 167 -15.56 8.66 -0.27
N PHE A 168 -16.17 7.50 -0.37
CA PHE A 168 -17.58 7.28 -0.71
C PHE A 168 -18.21 6.50 0.44
N SER A 169 -19.09 7.15 1.18
CA SER A 169 -19.78 6.54 2.32
C SER A 169 -21.25 6.30 1.97
N ARG A 170 -21.74 5.10 2.28
CA ARG A 170 -23.15 4.71 2.05
C ARG A 170 -23.73 4.04 3.30
N PRO A 171 -23.92 4.80 4.37
CA PRO A 171 -24.47 4.23 5.61
C PRO A 171 -25.90 3.78 5.39
N VAL A 172 -26.28 2.69 6.09
CA VAL A 172 -27.66 2.18 6.04
C VAL A 172 -28.60 3.19 6.70
N GLY A 173 -29.67 3.57 5.99
CA GLY A 173 -30.67 4.51 6.51
C GLY A 173 -30.27 5.98 6.51
N ALA A 174 -29.13 6.33 5.89
CA ALA A 174 -28.70 7.72 5.72
C ALA A 174 -28.29 8.01 4.26
N PRO A 175 -28.29 9.28 3.84
CA PRO A 175 -27.84 9.67 2.51
C PRO A 175 -26.37 9.29 2.25
N ALA A 176 -26.07 8.89 1.01
CA ALA A 176 -24.71 8.70 0.57
C ALA A 176 -23.95 10.03 0.61
N THR A 177 -22.70 9.99 1.07
CA THR A 177 -21.83 11.17 1.13
C THR A 177 -20.49 10.88 0.46
N ASN A 178 -19.93 11.92 -0.17
CA ASN A 178 -18.60 11.88 -0.73
C ASN A 178 -17.73 12.89 0.01
N ALA A 179 -16.48 12.53 0.26
CA ALA A 179 -15.51 13.41 0.87
C ALA A 179 -14.22 13.40 0.06
N VAL A 180 -13.60 14.57 -0.07
CA VAL A 180 -12.24 14.73 -0.60
C VAL A 180 -11.43 15.45 0.45
N THR A 181 -10.27 14.89 0.80
CA THR A 181 -9.37 15.44 1.82
C THR A 181 -8.01 15.74 1.19
N PHE A 182 -7.41 16.85 1.55
CA PHE A 182 -5.97 17.06 1.38
C PHE A 182 -5.28 16.77 2.71
N ALA A 183 -4.33 15.84 2.70
CA ALA A 183 -3.61 15.44 3.90
C ALA A 183 -2.10 15.44 3.67
N MET A 184 -1.35 15.63 4.76
CA MET A 184 0.11 15.48 4.77
C MET A 184 0.49 14.33 5.69
N HIS A 185 1.28 13.41 5.16
CA HIS A 185 1.79 12.26 5.86
C HIS A 185 3.31 12.38 6.05
N PHE A 186 3.78 12.19 7.26
CA PHE A 186 5.17 12.25 7.66
C PHE A 186 5.56 10.95 8.34
N GLY A 187 6.72 10.41 8.01
CA GLY A 187 7.13 9.15 8.61
C GLY A 187 8.56 8.75 8.36
N VAL A 188 8.85 7.54 8.82
CA VAL A 188 10.13 6.86 8.63
C VAL A 188 9.89 5.49 8.01
N ALA A 189 10.82 5.09 7.15
CA ALA A 189 10.83 3.77 6.50
C ALA A 189 12.01 2.93 7.02
N PHE A 190 11.83 1.60 7.08
CA PHE A 190 12.79 0.62 7.60
C PHE A 190 12.85 -0.63 6.73
#